data_5d40baf252b61e294f8c3113b5ec2948
#
_entry.id   5d40baf252b61e294f8c3113b5ec2948
#
_cell.length_a   1.000
_cell.length_b   1.000
_cell.length_c   1.000
_cell.angle_alpha   90.00
_cell.angle_beta   90.00
_cell.angle_gamma   90.00
#
_symmetry.space_group_name_H-M   'P 1'
#
loop_
_entity.id
_entity.type
_entity.pdbx_description
1 polymer ?
#
loop_
_entity_poly.entity_id
_entity_poly.type
_entity_poly.pdbx_seq_one_letter_code
_entity_poly.pdbx_strand_id
1 'polypeptide(L)'
;MNNTELYERLGVDKNASQDEIKKAYRKLSKKYHPDLNHEEGAEQKYKDVQEAYETLGDEQKRAMYDQYGATDGQAGGFGGQGGFGGFGGGQGGFGGFGGGQYGDFSDLGDIFSQMFGGGFQDPNRPRKGQDLQYRMNLTFEEAVFGKETTISYTRSTDNGGQESKELKVTVPAGVENGQQMRLSGQGEAGYNGGPYGDLFVVFRVEASKDGFERDGGTIYSRVPIDYATAVLGGEIEVKTVNGLKKLKVPAGTPTEANFRLRGQGAPFMRGGQGDHIVTIYVDVPKKLNKDQKKALEAFQAAMTGEHKKGFFG
;
A
#
# COMPACT_ATOMS: atom_id res chain seq x y z
N MET A 1 13.79 50.67 18.83
CA MET A 1 12.66 50.37 17.94
C MET A 1 11.61 49.67 18.78
N ASN A 2 10.33 50.10 18.72
CA ASN A 2 9.29 49.49 19.52
C ASN A 2 8.85 48.15 18.88
N ASN A 3 9.37 47.05 19.37
CA ASN A 3 9.01 45.72 18.91
C ASN A 3 7.68 45.27 19.56
N THR A 4 6.60 46.06 19.37
CA THR A 4 5.28 45.82 19.98
C THR A 4 4.21 45.48 18.95
N GLU A 5 4.48 45.68 17.66
CA GLU A 5 3.49 45.58 16.60
C GLU A 5 2.80 44.22 16.55
N LEU A 6 3.54 43.11 16.66
CA LEU A 6 2.95 41.78 16.66
C LEU A 6 2.12 41.50 17.91
N TYR A 7 2.51 42.04 19.05
CA TYR A 7 1.73 41.95 20.29
C TYR A 7 0.43 42.74 20.19
N GLU A 8 0.46 43.91 19.54
CA GLU A 8 -0.73 44.74 19.27
C GLU A 8 -1.69 44.05 18.31
N ARG A 9 -1.18 43.36 17.27
CA ARG A 9 -2.01 42.55 16.34
C ARG A 9 -2.76 41.45 17.07
N LEU A 10 -2.15 40.81 18.08
CA LEU A 10 -2.81 39.81 18.94
C LEU A 10 -3.60 40.44 20.11
N GLY A 11 -3.46 41.74 20.34
CA GLY A 11 -4.13 42.43 21.45
C GLY A 11 -3.65 41.96 22.82
N VAL A 12 -2.36 41.66 22.97
CA VAL A 12 -1.73 41.20 24.20
C VAL A 12 -0.57 42.14 24.60
N ASP A 13 -0.20 42.13 25.88
CA ASP A 13 0.95 42.89 26.37
C ASP A 13 2.26 42.23 25.94
N LYS A 14 3.34 43.04 25.82
CA LYS A 14 4.67 42.52 25.47
C LYS A 14 5.19 41.47 26.45
N ASN A 15 4.76 41.52 27.70
CA ASN A 15 5.13 40.57 28.74
C ASN A 15 4.15 39.41 28.86
N ALA A 16 3.19 39.25 27.93
CA ALA A 16 2.23 38.17 27.94
C ALA A 16 2.91 36.78 27.93
N SER A 17 2.37 35.86 28.69
CA SER A 17 2.81 34.48 28.72
C SER A 17 2.48 33.78 27.39
N GLN A 18 3.15 32.67 27.10
CA GLN A 18 2.85 31.85 25.90
C GLN A 18 1.41 31.37 25.88
N ASP A 19 0.84 31.08 27.04
CA ASP A 19 -0.57 30.66 27.15
C ASP A 19 -1.55 31.80 26.81
N GLU A 20 -1.22 33.05 27.21
CA GLU A 20 -2.03 34.22 26.86
C GLU A 20 -1.96 34.51 25.35
N ILE A 21 -0.77 34.44 24.76
CA ILE A 21 -0.59 34.56 23.30
C ILE A 21 -1.41 33.52 22.55
N LYS A 22 -1.33 32.27 22.97
CA LYS A 22 -2.09 31.18 22.39
C LYS A 22 -3.62 31.33 22.52
N LYS A 23 -4.04 31.83 23.67
CA LYS A 23 -5.47 32.09 23.94
C LYS A 23 -5.99 33.26 23.09
N ALA A 24 -5.20 34.32 22.94
CA ALA A 24 -5.53 35.47 22.09
C ALA A 24 -5.62 35.06 20.63
N TYR A 25 -4.67 34.30 20.12
CA TYR A 25 -4.68 33.77 18.78
C TYR A 25 -5.95 32.94 18.50
N ARG A 26 -6.28 31.98 19.37
CA ARG A 26 -7.50 31.16 19.18
C ARG A 26 -8.78 32.00 19.14
N LYS A 27 -8.84 33.04 19.96
CA LYS A 27 -10.01 33.94 20.00
C LYS A 27 -10.14 34.75 18.70
N LEU A 28 -9.02 35.36 18.25
CA LEU A 28 -9.00 36.22 17.06
C LEU A 28 -9.12 35.40 15.76
N SER A 29 -8.47 34.25 15.69
CA SER A 29 -8.56 33.35 14.57
C SER A 29 -10.01 32.86 14.34
N LYS A 30 -10.73 32.55 15.42
CA LYS A 30 -12.16 32.22 15.34
C LYS A 30 -13.03 33.41 14.94
N LYS A 31 -12.69 34.62 15.42
CA LYS A 31 -13.43 35.86 15.13
C LYS A 31 -13.30 36.29 13.66
N TYR A 32 -12.12 36.12 13.07
CA TYR A 32 -11.81 36.58 11.71
C TYR A 32 -11.71 35.44 10.70
N HIS A 33 -12.17 34.22 11.07
CA HIS A 33 -12.13 33.08 10.18
C HIS A 33 -12.91 33.33 8.90
N PRO A 34 -12.34 33.06 7.70
CA PRO A 34 -13.00 33.39 6.43
C PRO A 34 -14.35 32.70 6.23
N ASP A 35 -14.55 31.51 6.84
CA ASP A 35 -15.83 30.81 6.77
C ASP A 35 -16.89 31.37 7.73
N LEU A 36 -16.50 32.16 8.72
CA LEU A 36 -17.41 32.66 9.77
C LEU A 36 -17.60 34.19 9.72
N ASN A 37 -16.68 34.90 9.07
CA ASN A 37 -16.70 36.36 9.00
C ASN A 37 -16.40 36.83 7.57
N HIS A 38 -17.43 37.41 6.93
CA HIS A 38 -17.37 37.94 5.57
C HIS A 38 -17.30 39.47 5.55
N GLU A 39 -16.98 40.11 6.67
CA GLU A 39 -16.80 41.56 6.74
C GLU A 39 -15.59 42.00 5.91
N GLU A 40 -15.67 43.17 5.31
CA GLU A 40 -14.57 43.76 4.55
C GLU A 40 -13.36 43.96 5.45
N GLY A 41 -12.19 43.41 5.08
CA GLY A 41 -10.96 43.44 5.86
C GLY A 41 -10.79 42.30 6.88
N ALA A 42 -11.76 41.40 7.06
CA ALA A 42 -11.62 40.26 7.99
C ALA A 42 -10.49 39.30 7.55
N GLU A 43 -10.36 39.07 6.26
CA GLU A 43 -9.28 38.23 5.71
C GLU A 43 -7.90 38.80 5.99
N GLN A 44 -7.72 40.12 5.86
CA GLN A 44 -6.45 40.77 6.16
C GLN A 44 -6.12 40.66 7.64
N LYS A 45 -7.09 40.92 8.52
CA LYS A 45 -6.93 40.75 9.96
C LYS A 45 -6.62 39.32 10.37
N TYR A 46 -7.19 38.33 9.65
CA TYR A 46 -6.88 36.94 9.89
C TYR A 46 -5.42 36.64 9.56
N LYS A 47 -4.91 37.12 8.42
CA LYS A 47 -3.49 36.98 8.03
C LYS A 47 -2.55 37.66 9.02
N ASP A 48 -2.89 38.88 9.45
CA ASP A 48 -2.09 39.63 10.43
C ASP A 48 -1.99 38.92 11.79
N VAL A 49 -3.10 38.29 12.22
CA VAL A 49 -3.17 37.50 13.45
C VAL A 49 -2.35 36.22 13.33
N GLN A 50 -2.39 35.59 12.16
CA GLN A 50 -1.64 34.36 11.87
C GLN A 50 -0.14 34.63 11.85
N GLU A 51 0.31 35.68 11.14
CA GLU A 51 1.71 36.12 11.09
C GLU A 51 2.25 36.45 12.48
N ALA A 52 1.46 37.18 13.28
CA ALA A 52 1.84 37.51 14.66
C ALA A 52 2.01 36.26 15.53
N TYR A 53 1.14 35.26 15.39
CA TYR A 53 1.24 34.03 16.16
C TYR A 53 2.40 33.12 15.69
N GLU A 54 2.72 33.08 14.39
CA GLU A 54 3.87 32.32 13.85
C GLU A 54 5.20 32.80 14.46
N THR A 55 5.29 34.09 14.82
CA THR A 55 6.48 34.66 15.43
C THR A 55 6.42 34.57 16.95
N LEU A 56 5.32 34.97 17.59
CA LEU A 56 5.21 35.06 19.04
C LEU A 56 4.84 33.74 19.72
N GLY A 57 4.31 32.76 18.97
CA GLY A 57 3.92 31.46 19.46
C GLY A 57 5.10 30.54 19.77
N ASP A 58 6.26 30.82 19.21
CA ASP A 58 7.51 30.11 19.43
C ASP A 58 8.44 30.95 20.30
N GLU A 59 8.96 30.36 21.38
CA GLU A 59 9.82 31.10 22.34
C GLU A 59 11.10 31.63 21.71
N GLN A 60 11.69 30.90 20.76
CA GLN A 60 12.94 31.31 20.11
C GLN A 60 12.69 32.43 19.12
N LYS A 61 11.65 32.33 18.30
CA LYS A 61 11.27 33.41 17.36
C LYS A 61 10.84 34.67 18.10
N ARG A 62 10.10 34.54 19.19
CA ARG A 62 9.72 35.62 20.06
C ARG A 62 10.93 36.35 20.63
N ALA A 63 11.92 35.61 21.17
CA ALA A 63 13.14 36.17 21.68
C ALA A 63 13.94 36.94 20.61
N MET A 64 14.00 36.42 19.39
CA MET A 64 14.61 37.09 18.24
C MET A 64 13.85 38.37 17.86
N TYR A 65 12.53 38.31 17.81
CA TYR A 65 11.69 39.45 17.53
C TYR A 65 11.83 40.53 18.62
N ASP A 66 11.87 40.15 19.88
CA ASP A 66 12.06 41.07 21.02
C ASP A 66 13.44 41.75 21.00
N GLN A 67 14.48 41.06 20.52
CA GLN A 67 15.85 41.55 20.47
C GLN A 67 16.14 42.38 19.20
N TYR A 68 15.66 41.94 18.04
CA TYR A 68 16.06 42.53 16.75
C TYR A 68 14.93 43.25 16.02
N GLY A 69 13.68 43.07 16.41
CA GLY A 69 12.53 43.74 15.79
C GLY A 69 12.18 43.25 14.38
N ALA A 70 12.77 42.16 13.94
CA ALA A 70 12.57 41.64 12.60
C ALA A 70 11.62 40.43 12.62
N THR A 71 10.56 40.49 11.82
CA THR A 71 9.82 39.29 11.38
C THR A 71 10.59 38.61 10.25
N ASP A 72 10.46 37.31 10.10
CA ASP A 72 11.14 36.47 9.09
C ASP A 72 11.11 37.01 7.63
N GLY A 73 10.26 37.99 7.36
CA GLY A 73 10.17 38.65 6.04
C GLY A 73 11.08 39.87 5.84
N GLN A 74 11.74 40.41 6.89
CA GLN A 74 12.47 41.68 6.81
C GLN A 74 13.94 41.60 7.25
N ALA A 75 14.46 40.41 7.56
CA ALA A 75 15.89 40.19 7.80
C ALA A 75 16.71 40.09 6.51
N GLY A 76 16.37 40.90 5.51
CA GLY A 76 17.14 41.11 4.29
C GLY A 76 18.22 42.17 4.47
N GLY A 77 19.24 41.91 5.34
CA GLY A 77 20.30 42.88 5.54
C GLY A 77 21.51 42.35 6.28
N PHE A 78 22.02 41.19 5.96
CA PHE A 78 23.42 40.88 6.25
C PHE A 78 24.08 40.28 5.01
N GLY A 79 24.97 41.07 4.41
CA GLY A 79 25.53 40.96 3.10
C GLY A 79 26.24 39.66 2.79
N GLY A 80 26.16 39.28 1.51
CA GLY A 80 27.01 38.27 0.90
C GLY A 80 26.38 37.67 -0.33
N GLN A 81 26.45 38.37 -1.47
CA GLN A 81 26.63 37.83 -2.82
C GLN A 81 26.28 36.34 -3.04
N GLY A 82 25.08 36.02 -3.49
CA GLY A 82 24.73 34.68 -3.93
C GLY A 82 23.22 34.46 -4.06
N GLY A 83 22.64 34.99 -5.11
CA GLY A 83 21.36 34.81 -5.71
C GLY A 83 20.42 33.72 -5.19
N PHE A 84 19.37 34.13 -4.49
CA PHE A 84 18.12 33.36 -4.47
C PHE A 84 16.97 34.26 -4.93
N GLY A 85 17.12 34.79 -6.13
CA GLY A 85 16.06 35.44 -6.87
C GLY A 85 15.49 34.47 -7.88
N GLY A 86 14.31 33.92 -7.62
CA GLY A 86 13.65 33.08 -8.62
C GLY A 86 12.58 32.14 -8.10
N PHE A 87 11.67 32.62 -7.26
CA PHE A 87 10.41 31.87 -7.07
C PHE A 87 9.22 32.82 -7.23
N GLY A 88 9.15 33.40 -8.44
CA GLY A 88 8.00 34.16 -8.91
C GLY A 88 7.62 33.65 -10.29
N GLY A 89 6.51 32.96 -10.40
CA GLY A 89 5.87 32.71 -11.69
C GLY A 89 5.68 31.22 -12.03
N GLY A 90 4.56 30.66 -11.63
CA GLY A 90 4.13 29.32 -12.06
C GLY A 90 2.84 28.90 -11.36
N GLN A 91 1.76 29.33 -11.95
CA GLN A 91 0.37 28.91 -11.76
C GLN A 91 0.24 27.41 -11.47
N GLY A 92 -0.27 26.99 -10.30
CA GLY A 92 -0.77 25.63 -10.15
C GLY A 92 -0.61 24.99 -8.77
N GLY A 93 -1.59 25.13 -7.89
CA GLY A 93 -1.98 24.02 -7.04
C GLY A 93 -1.27 23.77 -5.72
N PHE A 94 -1.38 24.67 -4.76
CA PHE A 94 -1.26 24.28 -3.35
C PHE A 94 -2.62 24.44 -2.64
N GLY A 95 -3.62 23.75 -3.20
CA GLY A 95 -4.93 23.59 -2.60
C GLY A 95 -5.07 22.16 -2.11
N GLY A 96 -4.93 21.92 -0.81
CA GLY A 96 -5.13 20.59 -0.26
C GLY A 96 -4.60 20.38 1.15
N PHE A 97 -4.79 21.33 2.06
CA PHE A 97 -4.60 21.09 3.49
C PHE A 97 -5.90 21.41 4.24
N GLY A 98 -6.93 20.65 3.92
CA GLY A 98 -8.20 20.65 4.61
C GLY A 98 -8.59 19.26 4.99
N GLY A 99 -8.53 18.94 6.28
CA GLY A 99 -9.30 17.82 6.80
C GLY A 99 -8.52 16.73 7.51
N GLY A 100 -8.43 16.82 8.83
CA GLY A 100 -8.60 15.64 9.66
C GLY A 100 -7.34 14.96 10.20
N GLN A 101 -7.27 14.96 11.48
CA GLN A 101 -6.56 14.05 12.35
C GLN A 101 -5.34 14.68 13.06
N TYR A 102 -5.51 14.92 14.32
CA TYR A 102 -4.47 15.15 15.31
C TYR A 102 -3.45 14.01 15.25
N GLY A 103 -2.30 14.25 14.64
CA GLY A 103 -1.20 13.31 14.52
C GLY A 103 0.11 14.06 14.45
N ASP A 104 0.84 14.02 15.54
CA ASP A 104 2.28 14.15 15.69
C ASP A 104 2.97 15.35 14.99
N PHE A 105 3.06 16.46 15.73
CA PHE A 105 3.86 17.64 15.38
C PHE A 105 5.39 17.41 15.39
N SER A 106 5.85 16.19 15.63
CA SER A 106 7.29 15.87 15.65
C SER A 106 7.92 15.87 14.26
N ASP A 107 7.12 15.61 13.22
CA ASP A 107 7.61 15.52 11.82
C ASP A 107 7.82 16.91 11.17
N LEU A 108 7.14 17.95 11.67
CA LEU A 108 7.36 19.34 11.20
C LEU A 108 8.67 19.94 11.72
N GLY A 109 9.15 19.47 12.85
CA GLY A 109 10.45 19.86 13.41
C GLY A 109 11.61 19.41 12.52
N ASP A 110 11.52 18.23 11.93
CA ASP A 110 12.57 17.70 11.07
C ASP A 110 12.61 18.38 9.70
N ILE A 111 11.47 18.76 9.14
CA ILE A 111 11.41 19.51 7.86
C ILE A 111 11.91 20.94 8.07
N PHE A 112 11.59 21.56 9.20
CA PHE A 112 12.06 22.90 9.52
C PHE A 112 13.57 22.93 9.83
N SER A 113 14.10 21.93 10.52
CA SER A 113 15.54 21.80 10.78
C SER A 113 16.33 21.54 9.49
N GLN A 114 15.73 20.89 8.50
CA GLN A 114 16.33 20.60 7.20
C GLN A 114 16.32 21.84 6.27
N MET A 115 15.34 22.73 6.42
CA MET A 115 15.18 23.93 5.56
C MET A 115 15.85 25.19 6.15
N PHE A 116 15.91 25.33 7.48
CA PHE A 116 16.46 26.51 8.18
C PHE A 116 17.70 26.22 9.02
N GLY A 117 17.98 24.97 9.36
CA GLY A 117 19.21 24.54 10.00
C GLY A 117 20.36 24.45 9.01
N GLY A 118 20.61 25.51 8.24
CA GLY A 118 21.71 25.61 7.31
C GLY A 118 23.05 25.26 7.96
N GLY A 119 23.45 23.96 7.81
CA GLY A 119 24.81 23.63 7.65
C GLY A 119 25.73 23.56 8.87
N PHE A 120 25.46 22.72 9.81
CA PHE A 120 26.50 21.91 10.43
C PHE A 120 25.85 20.51 10.67
N GLN A 121 25.68 19.74 9.57
CA GLN A 121 25.56 18.30 9.75
C GLN A 121 26.87 17.89 10.41
N ASP A 122 26.78 17.61 11.70
CA ASP A 122 27.89 16.97 12.40
C ASP A 122 28.21 15.69 11.63
N PRO A 123 29.38 15.61 10.94
CA PRO A 123 29.73 14.46 10.14
C PRO A 123 29.81 13.19 10.98
N ASN A 124 29.80 13.34 12.30
CA ASN A 124 29.90 12.25 13.26
C ASN A 124 28.56 11.80 13.86
N ARG A 125 27.40 12.37 13.41
CA ARG A 125 26.09 11.97 13.91
C ARG A 125 25.75 10.54 13.45
N PRO A 126 25.31 9.67 14.36
CA PRO A 126 24.85 8.32 14.01
C PRO A 126 23.73 8.38 12.97
N ARG A 127 23.86 7.63 11.88
CA ARG A 127 22.85 7.53 10.83
C ARG A 127 22.47 6.09 10.61
N LYS A 128 21.17 5.83 10.42
CA LYS A 128 20.66 4.51 10.07
C LYS A 128 21.29 4.05 8.76
N GLY A 129 21.63 2.76 8.67
CA GLY A 129 22.07 2.11 7.46
C GLY A 129 20.99 2.04 6.38
N GLN A 130 21.39 1.76 5.15
CA GLN A 130 20.46 1.61 4.04
C GLN A 130 19.63 0.35 4.19
N ASP A 131 18.39 0.43 3.76
CA ASP A 131 17.51 -0.72 3.71
C ASP A 131 17.86 -1.59 2.49
N LEU A 132 17.81 -2.91 2.66
CA LEU A 132 18.06 -3.89 1.62
C LEU A 132 16.75 -4.49 1.11
N GLN A 133 16.76 -4.93 -0.15
CA GLN A 133 15.67 -5.65 -0.75
C GLN A 133 16.12 -7.04 -1.20
N TYR A 134 15.42 -8.08 -0.75
CA TYR A 134 15.63 -9.47 -1.16
C TYR A 134 14.39 -9.98 -1.90
N ARG A 135 14.57 -10.52 -3.11
CA ARG A 135 13.47 -11.13 -3.89
C ARG A 135 13.44 -12.62 -3.60
N MET A 136 12.31 -13.10 -3.09
CA MET A 136 12.09 -14.51 -2.80
C MET A 136 11.09 -15.08 -3.78
N ASN A 137 11.52 -16.07 -4.58
CA ASN A 137 10.62 -16.83 -5.44
C ASN A 137 9.92 -17.91 -4.61
N LEU A 138 8.62 -18.00 -4.75
CA LEU A 138 7.77 -18.99 -4.11
C LEU A 138 6.99 -19.73 -5.18
N THR A 139 6.83 -21.04 -5.03
CA THR A 139 5.83 -21.76 -5.81
C THR A 139 4.42 -21.33 -5.39
N PHE A 140 3.44 -21.65 -6.21
CA PHE A 140 2.04 -21.37 -5.89
C PHE A 140 1.63 -21.99 -4.54
N GLU A 141 2.00 -23.25 -4.31
CA GLU A 141 1.68 -23.99 -3.09
C GLU A 141 2.37 -23.37 -1.86
N GLU A 142 3.64 -22.97 -2.00
CA GLU A 142 4.38 -22.31 -0.92
C GLU A 142 3.75 -20.95 -0.55
N ALA A 143 3.23 -20.23 -1.51
CA ALA A 143 2.50 -18.98 -1.25
C ALA A 143 1.13 -19.24 -0.60
N VAL A 144 0.45 -20.33 -0.96
CA VAL A 144 -0.84 -20.73 -0.38
C VAL A 144 -0.67 -21.19 1.06
N PHE A 145 0.25 -22.13 1.31
CA PHE A 145 0.37 -22.79 2.62
C PHE A 145 1.39 -22.16 3.56
N GLY A 146 2.22 -21.25 3.05
CA GLY A 146 3.37 -20.72 3.76
C GLY A 146 4.57 -21.67 3.70
N LYS A 147 5.73 -21.17 4.14
CA LYS A 147 6.99 -21.91 4.12
C LYS A 147 7.94 -21.37 5.16
N GLU A 148 8.63 -22.25 5.84
CA GLU A 148 9.84 -21.89 6.58
C GLU A 148 11.08 -22.15 5.70
N THR A 149 11.93 -21.15 5.58
CA THR A 149 13.14 -21.25 4.76
C THR A 149 14.26 -20.41 5.34
N THR A 150 15.48 -20.68 4.92
CA THR A 150 16.65 -19.85 5.24
C THR A 150 17.04 -19.09 3.98
N ILE A 151 17.22 -17.78 4.11
CA ILE A 151 17.78 -16.94 3.06
C ILE A 151 19.22 -16.60 3.39
N SER A 152 20.06 -16.51 2.37
CA SER A 152 21.44 -16.04 2.46
C SER A 152 21.58 -14.76 1.65
N TYR A 153 22.12 -13.72 2.25
CA TYR A 153 22.33 -12.42 1.62
C TYR A 153 23.59 -11.75 2.17
N THR A 154 24.12 -10.79 1.45
CA THR A 154 25.30 -10.04 1.85
C THR A 154 24.91 -8.65 2.28
N ARG A 155 25.52 -8.14 3.36
CA ARG A 155 25.35 -6.79 3.85
C ARG A 155 26.68 -6.18 4.28
N SER A 156 26.76 -4.86 4.36
CA SER A 156 27.91 -4.17 4.93
C SER A 156 27.96 -4.31 6.46
N THR A 157 29.16 -4.26 7.00
CA THR A 157 29.41 -4.26 8.45
C THR A 157 29.86 -2.88 8.92
N ASP A 158 29.80 -2.62 10.22
CA ASP A 158 30.22 -1.36 10.84
C ASP A 158 31.68 -0.98 10.54
N ASN A 159 32.53 -1.96 10.23
CA ASN A 159 33.94 -1.77 9.89
C ASN A 159 34.18 -1.56 8.38
N GLY A 160 33.14 -1.34 7.58
CA GLY A 160 33.25 -1.15 6.14
C GLY A 160 33.51 -2.43 5.34
N GLY A 161 33.47 -3.61 5.97
CA GLY A 161 33.54 -4.91 5.32
C GLY A 161 32.17 -5.38 4.82
N GLN A 162 32.15 -6.55 4.19
CA GLN A 162 30.93 -7.26 3.83
C GLN A 162 30.84 -8.58 4.60
N GLU A 163 29.67 -8.95 5.04
CA GLU A 163 29.37 -10.25 5.64
C GLU A 163 28.25 -10.96 4.90
N SER A 164 28.39 -12.27 4.72
CA SER A 164 27.28 -13.13 4.30
C SER A 164 26.49 -13.55 5.52
N LYS A 165 25.19 -13.29 5.51
CA LYS A 165 24.29 -13.60 6.62
C LYS A 165 23.22 -14.59 6.21
N GLU A 166 23.02 -15.58 7.05
CA GLU A 166 21.91 -16.52 6.92
C GLU A 166 20.80 -16.15 7.93
N LEU A 167 19.58 -16.11 7.43
CA LEU A 167 18.41 -15.73 8.21
C LEU A 167 17.26 -16.70 7.98
N LYS A 168 16.72 -17.27 9.04
CA LYS A 168 15.48 -18.04 8.97
C LYS A 168 14.30 -17.10 8.78
N VAL A 169 13.51 -17.37 7.76
CA VAL A 169 12.35 -16.59 7.37
C VAL A 169 11.13 -17.49 7.32
N THR A 170 10.07 -17.12 8.01
CA THR A 170 8.76 -17.77 7.94
C THR A 170 7.86 -16.98 7.01
N VAL A 171 7.57 -17.56 5.86
CA VAL A 171 6.60 -16.99 4.89
C VAL A 171 5.19 -17.33 5.40
N PRO A 172 4.34 -16.33 5.68
CA PRO A 172 2.97 -16.60 6.11
C PRO A 172 2.17 -17.29 4.99
N ALA A 173 1.20 -18.12 5.38
CA ALA A 173 0.24 -18.68 4.43
C ALA A 173 -0.63 -17.58 3.82
N GLY A 174 -0.93 -17.69 2.53
CA GLY A 174 -1.77 -16.74 1.82
C GLY A 174 -1.06 -15.46 1.35
N VAL A 175 0.27 -15.44 1.31
CA VAL A 175 1.01 -14.29 0.76
C VAL A 175 0.71 -14.08 -0.72
N GLU A 176 0.68 -12.83 -1.15
CA GLU A 176 0.39 -12.44 -2.53
C GLU A 176 1.67 -12.06 -3.30
N ASN A 177 1.57 -12.14 -4.64
CA ASN A 177 2.66 -11.72 -5.50
C ASN A 177 2.96 -10.23 -5.34
N GLY A 178 4.24 -9.88 -5.13
CA GLY A 178 4.67 -8.50 -4.88
C GLY A 178 4.54 -8.03 -3.44
N GLN A 179 3.93 -8.81 -2.56
CA GLN A 179 3.84 -8.49 -1.14
C GLN A 179 5.24 -8.44 -0.51
N GLN A 180 5.41 -7.55 0.47
CA GLN A 180 6.68 -7.34 1.16
C GLN A 180 6.58 -7.69 2.64
N MET A 181 7.64 -8.31 3.15
CA MET A 181 7.84 -8.55 4.57
C MET A 181 9.07 -7.79 5.05
N ARG A 182 8.92 -6.97 6.10
CA ARG A 182 10.01 -6.20 6.69
C ARG A 182 10.66 -6.99 7.83
N LEU A 183 11.97 -7.10 7.78
CA LEU A 183 12.82 -7.69 8.81
C LEU A 183 13.72 -6.59 9.38
N SER A 184 13.35 -6.09 10.55
CA SER A 184 14.01 -4.94 11.16
C SER A 184 15.47 -5.21 11.52
N GLY A 185 16.35 -4.23 11.26
CA GLY A 185 17.78 -4.31 11.59
C GLY A 185 18.56 -5.36 10.80
N GLN A 186 18.04 -5.82 9.66
CA GLN A 186 18.68 -6.81 8.81
C GLN A 186 19.24 -6.21 7.49
N GLY A 187 19.21 -4.87 7.36
CA GLY A 187 19.81 -4.13 6.24
C GLY A 187 21.30 -3.86 6.41
N GLU A 188 21.81 -2.85 5.71
CA GLU A 188 23.20 -2.39 5.77
C GLU A 188 23.53 -1.79 7.14
N ALA A 189 24.83 -1.83 7.49
CA ALA A 189 25.32 -1.18 8.70
C ALA A 189 25.05 0.33 8.68
N GLY A 190 24.77 0.89 9.84
CA GLY A 190 24.67 2.32 10.03
C GLY A 190 26.02 3.01 10.01
N TYR A 191 26.00 4.32 9.84
CA TYR A 191 27.21 5.16 9.90
C TYR A 191 27.41 5.70 11.30
N ASN A 192 28.67 5.80 11.73
CA ASN A 192 29.06 6.39 13.03
C ASN A 192 28.32 5.76 14.25
N GLY A 193 28.20 4.43 14.26
CA GLY A 193 27.48 3.72 15.32
C GLY A 193 25.96 3.82 15.23
N GLY A 194 25.40 4.23 14.09
CA GLY A 194 23.98 4.24 13.82
C GLY A 194 23.39 2.84 13.71
N PRO A 195 22.06 2.68 13.83
CA PRO A 195 21.41 1.39 13.73
C PRO A 195 21.50 0.83 12.30
N TYR A 196 21.43 -0.49 12.17
CA TYR A 196 21.29 -1.15 10.87
C TYR A 196 19.99 -0.74 10.17
N GLY A 197 20.01 -0.75 8.84
CA GLY A 197 18.81 -0.66 8.00
C GLY A 197 17.91 -1.88 8.16
N ASP A 198 16.86 -1.95 7.38
CA ASP A 198 15.92 -3.06 7.37
C ASP A 198 16.08 -3.89 6.09
N LEU A 199 15.69 -5.16 6.14
CA LEU A 199 15.61 -6.03 4.97
C LEU A 199 14.15 -6.21 4.58
N PHE A 200 13.81 -5.83 3.35
CA PHE A 200 12.50 -6.06 2.75
C PHE A 200 12.54 -7.30 1.87
N VAL A 201 11.86 -8.35 2.29
CA VAL A 201 11.69 -9.57 1.49
C VAL A 201 10.47 -9.39 0.62
N VAL A 202 10.66 -9.33 -0.70
CA VAL A 202 9.60 -9.20 -1.70
C VAL A 202 9.28 -10.57 -2.28
N PHE A 203 8.04 -11.02 -2.12
CA PHE A 203 7.59 -12.32 -2.62
C PHE A 203 7.24 -12.26 -4.09
N ARG A 204 7.77 -13.20 -4.87
CA ARG A 204 7.42 -13.44 -6.26
C ARG A 204 6.81 -14.83 -6.36
N VAL A 205 5.50 -14.88 -6.61
CA VAL A 205 4.75 -16.14 -6.69
C VAL A 205 4.73 -16.60 -8.14
N GLU A 206 5.19 -17.84 -8.36
CA GLU A 206 5.13 -18.51 -9.66
C GLU A 206 3.71 -18.94 -10.00
N ALA A 207 3.42 -19.07 -11.29
CA ALA A 207 2.15 -19.63 -11.75
C ALA A 207 1.98 -21.07 -11.27
N SER A 208 0.74 -21.46 -10.96
CA SER A 208 0.43 -22.84 -10.57
C SER A 208 0.70 -23.80 -11.72
N LYS A 209 1.36 -24.92 -11.42
CA LYS A 209 1.56 -26.03 -12.38
C LYS A 209 0.26 -26.76 -12.73
N ASP A 210 -0.73 -26.66 -11.87
CA ASP A 210 -2.05 -27.27 -12.01
C ASP A 210 -3.08 -26.35 -12.69
N GLY A 211 -2.64 -25.16 -13.14
CA GLY A 211 -3.51 -24.19 -13.80
C GLY A 211 -4.46 -23.46 -12.86
N PHE A 212 -4.13 -23.42 -11.56
CA PHE A 212 -4.89 -22.62 -10.61
C PHE A 212 -4.56 -21.14 -10.76
N GLU A 213 -5.59 -20.32 -10.71
CA GLU A 213 -5.50 -18.88 -10.55
C GLU A 213 -5.97 -18.51 -9.15
N ARG A 214 -5.45 -17.43 -8.57
CA ARG A 214 -5.80 -17.01 -7.22
C ARG A 214 -6.07 -15.51 -7.16
N ASP A 215 -7.16 -15.16 -6.48
CA ASP A 215 -7.48 -13.80 -6.09
C ASP A 215 -7.81 -13.77 -4.58
N GLY A 216 -6.92 -13.20 -3.79
CA GLY A 216 -6.98 -13.27 -2.35
C GLY A 216 -7.02 -14.71 -1.82
N GLY A 217 -8.09 -15.09 -1.14
CA GLY A 217 -8.33 -16.47 -0.69
C GLY A 217 -9.06 -17.35 -1.69
N THR A 218 -9.63 -16.78 -2.76
CA THR A 218 -10.38 -17.54 -3.76
C THR A 218 -9.45 -18.15 -4.78
N ILE A 219 -9.62 -19.45 -5.06
CA ILE A 219 -8.91 -20.17 -6.12
C ILE A 219 -9.87 -20.46 -7.24
N TYR A 220 -9.39 -20.34 -8.46
CA TYR A 220 -10.12 -20.64 -9.69
C TYR A 220 -9.43 -21.76 -10.44
N SER A 221 -10.21 -22.66 -11.01
CA SER A 221 -9.72 -23.69 -11.93
C SER A 221 -10.71 -23.96 -13.04
N ARG A 222 -10.22 -24.49 -14.15
CA ARG A 222 -11.05 -24.94 -15.28
C ARG A 222 -10.92 -26.44 -15.42
N VAL A 223 -12.05 -27.15 -15.42
CA VAL A 223 -12.08 -28.59 -15.45
C VAL A 223 -12.88 -29.08 -16.68
N PRO A 224 -12.26 -29.88 -17.55
CA PRO A 224 -12.97 -30.47 -18.68
C PRO A 224 -13.93 -31.58 -18.22
N ILE A 225 -15.11 -31.64 -18.81
CA ILE A 225 -16.02 -32.76 -18.71
C ILE A 225 -16.45 -33.21 -20.10
N ASP A 226 -16.82 -34.46 -20.24
CA ASP A 226 -17.42 -34.95 -21.49
C ASP A 226 -18.88 -34.50 -21.64
N TYR A 227 -19.37 -34.53 -22.88
CA TYR A 227 -20.72 -34.10 -23.20
C TYR A 227 -21.81 -34.95 -22.50
N ALA A 228 -21.58 -36.27 -22.34
CA ALA A 228 -22.56 -37.14 -21.68
C ALA A 228 -22.71 -36.78 -20.20
N THR A 229 -21.60 -36.48 -19.48
CA THR A 229 -21.61 -36.00 -18.11
C THR A 229 -22.29 -34.63 -18.00
N ALA A 230 -22.11 -33.73 -18.98
CA ALA A 230 -22.79 -32.44 -18.97
C ALA A 230 -24.31 -32.57 -19.09
N VAL A 231 -24.77 -33.47 -19.97
CA VAL A 231 -26.20 -33.67 -20.26
C VAL A 231 -26.90 -34.56 -19.21
N LEU A 232 -26.30 -35.68 -18.84
CA LEU A 232 -26.90 -36.67 -17.95
C LEU A 232 -26.64 -36.40 -16.47
N GLY A 233 -25.67 -35.54 -16.18
CA GLY A 233 -25.12 -35.35 -14.84
C GLY A 233 -24.17 -36.48 -14.45
N GLY A 234 -23.53 -36.31 -13.32
CA GLY A 234 -22.58 -37.32 -12.82
C GLY A 234 -21.76 -36.77 -11.62
N GLU A 235 -20.78 -37.53 -11.25
CA GLU A 235 -19.80 -37.16 -10.23
C GLU A 235 -18.42 -37.17 -10.89
N ILE A 236 -17.69 -36.09 -10.71
CA ILE A 236 -16.31 -35.91 -11.20
C ILE A 236 -15.35 -35.66 -10.05
N GLU A 237 -14.08 -36.01 -10.23
CA GLU A 237 -13.01 -35.63 -9.31
C GLU A 237 -12.38 -34.35 -9.77
N VAL A 238 -12.30 -33.38 -8.84
CA VAL A 238 -11.69 -32.07 -9.06
C VAL A 238 -10.46 -31.97 -8.20
N LYS A 239 -9.33 -31.60 -8.80
CA LYS A 239 -8.12 -31.25 -8.07
C LYS A 239 -8.31 -29.90 -7.41
N THR A 240 -8.05 -29.82 -6.10
CA THR A 240 -7.99 -28.57 -5.34
C THR A 240 -6.62 -28.44 -4.69
N VAL A 241 -6.30 -27.28 -4.14
CA VAL A 241 -5.06 -27.09 -3.37
C VAL A 241 -5.00 -28.00 -2.14
N ASN A 242 -6.15 -28.47 -1.65
CA ASN A 242 -6.26 -29.37 -0.50
C ASN A 242 -6.43 -30.87 -0.91
N GLY A 243 -6.10 -31.20 -2.15
CA GLY A 243 -6.24 -32.56 -2.70
C GLY A 243 -7.47 -32.74 -3.56
N LEU A 244 -7.77 -33.99 -3.91
CA LEU A 244 -8.91 -34.35 -4.77
C LEU A 244 -10.24 -34.23 -4.01
N LYS A 245 -11.24 -33.66 -4.67
CA LYS A 245 -12.61 -33.53 -4.16
C LYS A 245 -13.61 -33.98 -5.20
N LYS A 246 -14.65 -34.63 -4.73
CA LYS A 246 -15.78 -35.07 -5.57
C LYS A 246 -16.73 -33.89 -5.77
N LEU A 247 -17.07 -33.63 -7.02
CA LEU A 247 -18.04 -32.62 -7.43
C LEU A 247 -19.20 -33.29 -8.16
N LYS A 248 -20.41 -33.08 -7.65
CA LYS A 248 -21.63 -33.54 -8.32
C LYS A 248 -22.02 -32.51 -9.37
N VAL A 249 -22.06 -32.96 -10.62
CA VAL A 249 -22.50 -32.19 -11.78
C VAL A 249 -23.98 -32.50 -12.03
N PRO A 250 -24.89 -31.51 -11.94
CA PRO A 250 -26.31 -31.73 -12.28
C PRO A 250 -26.50 -32.04 -13.76
N ALA A 251 -27.56 -32.78 -14.09
CA ALA A 251 -27.94 -32.98 -15.47
C ALA A 251 -28.30 -31.64 -16.16
N GLY A 252 -27.89 -31.48 -17.41
CA GLY A 252 -28.11 -30.26 -18.18
C GLY A 252 -27.19 -29.12 -17.81
N THR A 253 -26.01 -29.38 -17.22
CA THR A 253 -25.02 -28.37 -16.89
C THR A 253 -24.42 -27.75 -18.18
N PRO A 254 -24.56 -26.43 -18.37
CA PRO A 254 -23.97 -25.77 -19.54
C PRO A 254 -22.45 -25.67 -19.42
N THR A 255 -21.77 -25.52 -20.56
CA THR A 255 -20.35 -25.13 -20.57
C THR A 255 -20.16 -23.78 -19.89
N GLU A 256 -18.99 -23.53 -19.29
CA GLU A 256 -18.66 -22.33 -18.46
C GLU A 256 -19.50 -22.18 -17.16
N ALA A 257 -20.17 -23.27 -16.74
CA ALA A 257 -20.84 -23.29 -15.44
C ALA A 257 -19.84 -23.26 -14.28
N ASN A 258 -20.12 -22.45 -13.26
CA ASN A 258 -19.27 -22.30 -12.09
C ASN A 258 -19.82 -23.05 -10.88
N PHE A 259 -18.97 -23.83 -10.24
CA PHE A 259 -19.26 -24.57 -9.02
C PHE A 259 -18.37 -24.08 -7.88
N ARG A 260 -18.98 -23.77 -6.76
CA ARG A 260 -18.27 -23.27 -5.56
C ARG A 260 -18.02 -24.41 -4.58
N LEU A 261 -16.76 -24.74 -4.35
CA LEU A 261 -16.31 -25.65 -3.31
C LEU A 261 -15.91 -24.83 -2.08
N ARG A 262 -16.81 -24.77 -1.09
CA ARG A 262 -16.61 -23.94 0.10
C ARG A 262 -15.42 -24.42 0.92
N GLY A 263 -14.59 -23.48 1.38
CA GLY A 263 -13.43 -23.76 2.22
C GLY A 263 -12.34 -24.59 1.51
N GLN A 264 -12.32 -24.65 0.17
CA GLN A 264 -11.29 -25.34 -0.60
C GLN A 264 -10.33 -24.37 -1.32
N GLY A 265 -10.39 -23.08 -0.99
CA GLY A 265 -9.48 -22.05 -1.48
C GLY A 265 -8.20 -21.92 -0.63
N ALA A 266 -7.49 -20.82 -0.79
CA ALA A 266 -6.32 -20.47 -0.01
C ALA A 266 -6.70 -19.92 1.37
N PRO A 267 -5.85 -20.12 2.39
CA PRO A 267 -6.03 -19.45 3.68
C PRO A 267 -5.84 -17.93 3.55
N PHE A 268 -6.53 -17.17 4.36
CA PHE A 268 -6.30 -15.74 4.51
C PHE A 268 -5.25 -15.48 5.58
N MET A 269 -4.41 -14.48 5.40
CA MET A 269 -3.37 -14.10 6.38
C MET A 269 -3.93 -13.78 7.78
N ARG A 270 -5.17 -13.29 7.86
CA ARG A 270 -5.87 -12.95 9.12
C ARG A 270 -6.70 -14.10 9.70
N GLY A 271 -6.54 -15.30 9.14
CA GLY A 271 -7.31 -16.49 9.53
C GLY A 271 -8.57 -16.69 8.69
N GLY A 272 -9.04 -17.94 8.64
CA GLY A 272 -10.10 -18.37 7.74
C GLY A 272 -9.56 -18.91 6.42
N GLN A 273 -10.45 -19.49 5.62
CA GLN A 273 -10.14 -20.13 4.34
C GLN A 273 -11.12 -19.67 3.27
N GLY A 274 -10.59 -19.37 2.10
CA GLY A 274 -11.39 -18.99 0.93
C GLY A 274 -12.04 -20.21 0.26
N ASP A 275 -12.67 -19.97 -0.85
CA ASP A 275 -13.39 -20.97 -1.63
C ASP A 275 -12.63 -21.30 -2.92
N HIS A 276 -12.94 -22.43 -3.50
CA HIS A 276 -12.47 -22.80 -4.83
C HIS A 276 -13.64 -22.73 -5.81
N ILE A 277 -13.52 -21.93 -6.84
CA ILE A 277 -14.47 -21.80 -7.94
C ILE A 277 -13.97 -22.65 -9.10
N VAL A 278 -14.75 -23.68 -9.42
CA VAL A 278 -14.48 -24.60 -10.51
C VAL A 278 -15.35 -24.22 -11.70
N THR A 279 -14.75 -23.79 -12.79
CA THR A 279 -15.44 -23.56 -14.06
C THR A 279 -15.37 -24.81 -14.90
N ILE A 280 -16.51 -25.40 -15.20
CA ILE A 280 -16.62 -26.60 -16.04
C ILE A 280 -16.74 -26.16 -17.50
N TYR A 281 -16.01 -26.85 -18.39
CA TYR A 281 -16.20 -26.72 -19.82
C TYR A 281 -16.32 -28.08 -20.48
N VAL A 282 -17.15 -28.15 -21.54
CA VAL A 282 -17.32 -29.38 -22.30
C VAL A 282 -16.17 -29.57 -23.26
N ASP A 283 -15.39 -30.63 -23.05
CA ASP A 283 -14.29 -30.99 -23.95
C ASP A 283 -14.81 -31.80 -25.14
N VAL A 284 -14.38 -31.40 -26.32
CA VAL A 284 -14.74 -32.10 -27.56
C VAL A 284 -13.59 -32.98 -28.02
N PRO A 285 -13.71 -34.31 -27.95
CA PRO A 285 -12.64 -35.21 -28.31
C PRO A 285 -12.30 -35.11 -29.81
N LYS A 286 -11.01 -34.93 -30.11
CA LYS A 286 -10.52 -34.81 -31.49
C LYS A 286 -10.59 -36.12 -32.26
N LYS A 287 -10.63 -37.28 -31.58
CA LYS A 287 -10.70 -38.62 -32.17
C LYS A 287 -11.69 -39.45 -31.39
N LEU A 288 -12.51 -40.20 -32.11
CA LEU A 288 -13.49 -41.15 -31.56
C LEU A 288 -13.13 -42.57 -32.00
N ASN A 289 -13.34 -43.54 -31.14
CA ASN A 289 -13.34 -44.93 -31.53
C ASN A 289 -14.64 -45.31 -32.28
N LYS A 290 -14.72 -46.52 -32.85
CA LYS A 290 -15.87 -46.96 -33.65
C LYS A 290 -17.19 -46.95 -32.87
N ASP A 291 -17.16 -47.35 -31.59
CA ASP A 291 -18.35 -47.42 -30.75
C ASP A 291 -18.85 -46.05 -30.34
N GLN A 292 -17.95 -45.16 -29.97
CA GLN A 292 -18.26 -43.76 -29.67
C GLN A 292 -18.87 -43.04 -30.88
N LYS A 293 -18.29 -43.24 -32.07
CA LYS A 293 -18.83 -42.67 -33.31
C LYS A 293 -20.23 -43.16 -33.58
N LYS A 294 -20.46 -44.48 -33.49
CA LYS A 294 -21.78 -45.10 -33.70
C LYS A 294 -22.82 -44.57 -32.69
N ALA A 295 -22.45 -44.43 -31.43
CA ALA A 295 -23.33 -43.88 -30.40
C ALA A 295 -23.71 -42.42 -30.67
N LEU A 296 -22.73 -41.58 -31.08
CA LEU A 296 -23.00 -40.20 -31.44
C LEU A 296 -23.86 -40.04 -32.70
N GLU A 297 -23.64 -40.86 -33.73
CA GLU A 297 -24.48 -40.89 -34.91
C GLU A 297 -25.94 -41.29 -34.58
N ALA A 298 -26.12 -42.26 -33.67
CA ALA A 298 -27.45 -42.62 -33.18
C ALA A 298 -28.12 -41.50 -32.40
N PHE A 299 -27.35 -40.82 -31.53
CA PHE A 299 -27.85 -39.67 -30.81
C PHE A 299 -28.23 -38.51 -31.73
N GLN A 300 -27.41 -38.22 -32.74
CA GLN A 300 -27.70 -37.19 -33.75
C GLN A 300 -28.99 -37.51 -34.53
N ALA A 301 -29.16 -38.76 -34.95
CA ALA A 301 -30.38 -39.21 -35.63
C ALA A 301 -31.63 -39.06 -34.74
N ALA A 302 -31.50 -39.35 -33.44
CA ALA A 302 -32.62 -39.19 -32.50
C ALA A 302 -32.97 -37.70 -32.30
N MET A 303 -32.00 -36.79 -32.30
CA MET A 303 -32.23 -35.35 -32.19
C MET A 303 -32.88 -34.73 -33.41
N THR A 304 -32.55 -35.19 -34.62
CA THR A 304 -33.10 -34.66 -35.90
C THR A 304 -34.43 -35.31 -36.29
N GLY A 305 -34.88 -36.33 -35.56
CA GLY A 305 -36.11 -37.07 -35.90
C GLY A 305 -35.98 -37.96 -37.13
N GLU A 306 -34.77 -38.13 -37.63
CA GLU A 306 -34.48 -39.09 -38.71
C GLU A 306 -34.44 -40.51 -38.17
N HIS A 307 -35.62 -41.06 -37.88
CA HIS A 307 -35.74 -42.53 -37.72
C HIS A 307 -35.40 -43.15 -39.05
N LYS A 308 -34.28 -43.88 -39.16
CA LYS A 308 -34.08 -44.82 -40.26
C LYS A 308 -35.32 -45.69 -40.29
N LYS A 309 -36.22 -45.51 -41.31
CA LYS A 309 -37.29 -46.39 -41.59
C LYS A 309 -36.68 -47.81 -41.72
N GLY A 310 -37.05 -48.67 -40.77
CA GLY A 310 -36.59 -50.03 -40.75
C GLY A 310 -36.88 -50.64 -42.13
N PHE A 311 -35.89 -51.25 -42.69
CA PHE A 311 -35.97 -52.07 -43.89
C PHE A 311 -36.79 -53.31 -43.54
N PHE A 312 -38.12 -53.21 -43.68
CA PHE A 312 -39.04 -54.34 -43.81
C PHE A 312 -40.05 -53.92 -44.85
N GLY A 313 -39.80 -54.37 -46.02
CA GLY A 313 -40.68 -54.55 -47.11
C GLY A 313 -40.24 -55.80 -47.87
#